data_158bb60c9b52509e7289d64de8fae23e
#
_entry.id   158bb60c9b52509e7289d64de8fae23e
#
_cell.length_a   1.000
_cell.length_b   1.000
_cell.length_c   1.000
_cell.angle_alpha   90.00
_cell.angle_beta   90.00
_cell.angle_gamma   90.00
#
_symmetry.space_group_name_H-M   'P 1'
#
loop_
_entity.id
_entity.type
_entity.pdbx_description
1 polymer ?
#
loop_
_entity_poly.entity_id
_entity_poly.type
_entity_poly.pdbx_seq_one_letter_code
_entity_poly.pdbx_strand_id
1 'polypeptide(L)'
;MSAVVVLLVVVALAVVVGLWIRRREGAVRTSDRTAASGQRARALRAAGAVDGAVTVLHFSASWCGPCAAVRRVVSTVVTDLESAGHRVSDVEVDMDENPQLARDFGV
;
A
#
# COMPACT_ATOMS: atom_id res chain seq x y z
N MET A 1 22.31 -36.51 18.08
CA MET A 1 22.69 -35.15 18.54
C MET A 1 22.91 -34.20 17.36
N SER A 2 23.69 -34.58 16.37
CA SER A 2 24.00 -33.68 15.24
C SER A 2 22.79 -33.22 14.43
N ALA A 3 21.83 -34.08 14.17
CA ALA A 3 20.61 -33.68 13.39
C ALA A 3 19.73 -32.66 14.14
N VAL A 4 19.61 -32.77 15.44
CA VAL A 4 18.85 -31.86 16.28
C VAL A 4 19.54 -30.46 16.32
N VAL A 5 20.85 -30.46 16.44
CA VAL A 5 21.65 -29.22 16.44
C VAL A 5 21.54 -28.52 15.10
N VAL A 6 21.65 -29.25 13.99
CA VAL A 6 21.47 -28.69 12.64
C VAL A 6 20.07 -28.11 12.47
N LEU A 7 19.04 -28.82 12.91
CA LEU A 7 17.66 -28.32 12.84
C LEU A 7 17.48 -27.01 13.63
N LEU A 8 18.00 -26.95 14.85
CA LEU A 8 17.92 -25.75 15.68
C LEU A 8 18.65 -24.55 15.05
N VAL A 9 19.81 -24.79 14.46
CA VAL A 9 20.57 -23.73 13.76
C VAL A 9 19.81 -23.22 12.54
N VAL A 10 19.21 -24.11 11.74
CA VAL A 10 18.41 -23.71 10.57
C VAL A 10 17.17 -22.90 10.98
N VAL A 11 16.47 -23.34 12.02
CA VAL A 11 15.31 -22.60 12.54
C VAL A 11 15.72 -21.24 13.09
N ALA A 12 16.80 -21.17 13.84
CA ALA A 12 17.31 -19.89 14.37
C ALA A 12 17.70 -18.93 13.24
N LEU A 13 18.38 -19.41 12.21
CA LEU A 13 18.72 -18.60 11.03
C LEU A 13 17.47 -18.12 10.27
N ALA A 14 16.50 -18.99 10.09
CA ALA A 14 15.23 -18.63 9.44
C ALA A 14 14.48 -17.54 10.23
N VAL A 15 14.44 -17.63 11.54
CA VAL A 15 13.83 -16.62 12.42
C VAL A 15 14.58 -15.30 12.36
N VAL A 16 15.93 -15.33 12.41
CA VAL A 16 16.75 -14.11 12.33
C VAL A 16 16.58 -13.42 10.98
N VAL A 17 16.62 -14.17 9.89
CA VAL A 17 16.41 -13.63 8.53
C VAL A 17 15.00 -13.08 8.39
N GLY A 18 13.98 -13.80 8.85
CA GLY A 18 12.59 -13.36 8.81
C GLY A 18 12.35 -12.07 9.60
N LEU A 19 12.92 -11.97 10.81
CA LEU A 19 12.88 -10.75 11.62
C LEU A 19 13.63 -9.59 10.97
N TRP A 20 14.75 -9.87 10.33
CA TRP A 20 15.55 -8.86 9.64
C TRP A 20 14.82 -8.30 8.41
N ILE A 21 14.18 -9.15 7.61
CA ILE A 21 13.35 -8.74 6.48
C ILE A 21 12.17 -7.90 6.99
N ARG A 22 11.44 -8.37 8.02
CA ARG A 22 10.34 -7.61 8.64
C ARG A 22 10.78 -6.25 9.18
N ARG A 23 11.96 -6.16 9.76
CA ARG A 23 12.51 -4.87 10.23
C ARG A 23 12.89 -3.95 9.08
N ARG A 24 13.36 -4.49 7.97
CA ARG A 24 13.64 -3.68 6.77
C ARG A 24 12.36 -3.19 6.08
N GLU A 25 11.35 -4.02 5.98
CA GLU A 25 10.04 -3.64 5.42
C GLU A 25 9.26 -2.72 6.36
N GLY A 26 9.44 -2.87 7.68
CA GLY A 26 8.80 -2.03 8.70
C GLY A 26 9.56 -0.77 9.10
N ALA A 27 10.80 -0.58 8.63
CA ALA A 27 11.58 0.62 8.90
C ALA A 27 11.14 1.79 8.00
N VAL A 28 9.90 2.20 8.16
CA VAL A 28 9.45 3.49 7.66
C VAL A 28 10.09 4.55 8.54
N ARG A 29 11.03 5.30 7.98
CA ARG A 29 11.76 6.36 8.66
C ARG A 29 10.79 7.37 9.27
N THR A 30 10.83 7.49 10.60
CA THR A 30 9.85 8.27 11.38
C THR A 30 10.03 9.78 11.26
N SER A 31 11.19 10.26 10.85
CA SER A 31 11.51 11.70 10.82
C SER A 31 11.02 12.44 9.55
N ASP A 32 10.87 11.74 8.42
CA ASP A 32 10.33 12.34 7.20
C ASP A 32 8.79 12.18 7.07
N ARG A 33 8.18 11.50 8.04
CA ARG A 33 6.76 11.12 7.98
C ARG A 33 5.81 12.30 8.05
N THR A 34 6.12 13.33 8.85
CA THR A 34 5.15 14.41 9.10
C THR A 34 5.02 15.36 7.90
N ALA A 35 6.14 15.75 7.29
CA ALA A 35 6.13 16.57 6.09
C ALA A 35 5.63 15.78 4.86
N ALA A 36 6.11 14.53 4.69
CA ALA A 36 5.68 13.65 3.62
C ALA A 36 4.19 13.25 3.75
N SER A 37 3.67 13.02 4.96
CA SER A 37 2.26 12.72 5.18
C SER A 37 1.36 13.92 4.86
N GLY A 38 1.76 15.13 5.21
CA GLY A 38 1.04 16.35 4.86
C GLY A 38 0.98 16.58 3.34
N GLN A 39 2.10 16.36 2.65
CA GLN A 39 2.17 16.46 1.20
C GLN A 39 1.32 15.39 0.50
N ARG A 40 1.37 14.14 0.96
CA ARG A 40 0.52 13.04 0.47
C ARG A 40 -0.96 13.33 0.69
N ALA A 41 -1.33 13.83 1.85
CA ALA A 41 -2.71 14.19 2.16
C ALA A 41 -3.24 15.28 1.21
N ARG A 42 -2.44 16.30 0.91
CA ARG A 42 -2.81 17.35 -0.06
C ARG A 42 -2.95 16.77 -1.47
N ALA A 43 -2.02 15.93 -1.89
CA ALA A 43 -2.06 15.28 -3.20
C ALA A 43 -3.28 14.36 -3.34
N LEU A 44 -3.63 13.63 -2.30
CA LEU A 44 -4.85 12.79 -2.27
C LEU A 44 -6.13 13.62 -2.36
N ARG A 45 -6.21 14.73 -1.63
CA ARG A 45 -7.36 15.65 -1.74
C ARG A 45 -7.48 16.26 -3.13
N ALA A 46 -6.36 16.66 -3.74
CA ALA A 46 -6.33 17.15 -5.12
C ALA A 46 -6.77 16.07 -6.12
N ALA A 47 -6.51 14.81 -5.85
CA ALA A 47 -6.95 13.67 -6.66
C ALA A 47 -8.41 13.25 -6.41
N GLY A 48 -9.09 13.82 -5.42
CA GLY A 48 -10.51 13.58 -5.16
C GLY A 48 -10.82 12.88 -3.84
N ALA A 49 -9.83 12.64 -2.98
CA ALA A 49 -10.07 12.07 -1.66
C ALA A 49 -10.85 13.05 -0.76
N VAL A 50 -11.79 12.52 0.00
CA VAL A 50 -12.65 13.28 0.91
C VAL A 50 -12.23 13.04 2.35
N ASP A 51 -12.10 14.11 3.14
CA ASP A 51 -11.78 14.01 4.56
C ASP A 51 -12.88 13.25 5.33
N GLY A 52 -12.48 12.39 6.24
CA GLY A 52 -13.38 11.57 7.03
C GLY A 52 -13.96 10.34 6.30
N ALA A 53 -13.59 10.12 5.04
CA ALA A 53 -13.93 8.92 4.28
C ALA A 53 -12.74 7.96 4.20
N VAL A 54 -13.04 6.67 4.04
CA VAL A 54 -12.02 5.68 3.67
C VAL A 54 -11.66 5.90 2.21
N THR A 55 -10.39 6.14 1.93
CA THR A 55 -9.92 6.32 0.55
C THR A 55 -9.35 5.02 0.01
N VAL A 56 -9.92 4.56 -1.09
CA VAL A 56 -9.36 3.47 -1.89
C VAL A 56 -8.62 4.11 -3.06
N LEU A 57 -7.29 4.12 -2.96
CA LEU A 57 -6.42 4.67 -3.98
C LEU A 57 -5.87 3.55 -4.85
N HIS A 58 -6.07 3.63 -6.15
CA HIS A 58 -5.45 2.71 -7.09
C HIS A 58 -4.90 3.46 -8.31
N PHE A 59 -3.83 2.90 -8.85
CA PHE A 59 -3.14 3.48 -9.98
C PHE A 59 -3.47 2.72 -11.26
N SER A 60 -3.56 3.46 -12.36
CA SER A 60 -3.79 2.91 -13.70
C SER A 60 -2.83 3.52 -14.71
N ALA A 61 -2.76 2.88 -15.88
CA ALA A 61 -2.05 3.41 -17.04
C ALA A 61 -2.73 2.92 -18.30
N SER A 62 -2.58 3.65 -19.41
CA SER A 62 -3.15 3.28 -20.70
C SER A 62 -2.63 1.94 -21.25
N TRP A 63 -1.40 1.57 -20.87
CA TRP A 63 -0.71 0.33 -21.25
C TRP A 63 -0.94 -0.83 -20.26
N CYS A 64 -1.70 -0.63 -19.22
CA CYS A 64 -1.92 -1.61 -18.13
C CYS A 64 -3.07 -2.56 -18.51
N GLY A 65 -2.74 -3.78 -18.93
CA GLY A 65 -3.73 -4.83 -19.21
C GLY A 65 -4.58 -5.24 -17.98
N PRO A 66 -4.00 -5.54 -16.81
CA PRO A 66 -4.73 -5.98 -15.63
C PRO A 66 -5.54 -4.89 -14.91
N CYS A 67 -5.42 -3.62 -15.28
CA CYS A 67 -6.12 -2.51 -14.61
C CYS A 67 -7.65 -2.65 -14.65
N ALA A 68 -8.21 -3.24 -15.69
CA ALA A 68 -9.66 -3.52 -15.76
C ALA A 68 -10.11 -4.52 -14.67
N ALA A 69 -9.29 -5.53 -14.39
CA ALA A 69 -9.54 -6.49 -13.31
C ALA A 69 -9.42 -5.82 -11.93
N VAL A 70 -8.43 -4.96 -11.75
CA VAL A 70 -8.26 -4.17 -10.52
C VAL A 70 -9.48 -3.28 -10.27
N ARG A 71 -9.99 -2.59 -11.27
CA ARG A 71 -11.22 -1.77 -11.15
C ARG A 71 -12.42 -2.57 -10.67
N ARG A 72 -12.59 -3.81 -11.15
CA ARG A 72 -13.67 -4.69 -10.69
C ARG A 72 -13.52 -5.06 -9.22
N VAL A 73 -12.31 -5.40 -8.79
CA VAL A 73 -12.02 -5.70 -7.38
C VAL A 73 -12.27 -4.48 -6.50
N VAL A 74 -11.78 -3.32 -6.90
CA VAL A 74 -12.00 -2.06 -6.18
C VAL A 74 -13.48 -1.75 -6.06
N SER A 75 -14.25 -1.87 -7.15
CA SER A 75 -15.70 -1.66 -7.13
C SER A 75 -16.41 -2.57 -6.13
N THR A 76 -16.01 -3.84 -6.05
CA THR A 76 -16.55 -4.78 -5.06
C THR A 76 -16.21 -4.36 -3.64
N VAL A 77 -14.96 -4.01 -3.38
CA VAL A 77 -14.50 -3.55 -2.05
C VAL A 77 -15.23 -2.28 -1.63
N VAL A 78 -15.38 -1.32 -2.52
CA VAL A 78 -16.12 -0.07 -2.26
C VAL A 78 -17.57 -0.38 -1.87
N THR A 79 -18.24 -1.22 -2.64
CA THR A 79 -19.64 -1.63 -2.36
C THR A 79 -19.74 -2.32 -1.00
N ASP A 80 -18.83 -3.21 -0.66
CA ASP A 80 -18.81 -3.92 0.63
C ASP A 80 -18.59 -2.96 1.80
N LEU A 81 -17.68 -2.00 1.67
CA LEU A 81 -17.40 -0.99 2.69
C LEU A 81 -18.60 -0.04 2.88
N GLU A 82 -19.23 0.40 1.82
CA GLU A 82 -20.44 1.24 1.88
C GLU A 82 -21.60 0.49 2.52
N SER A 83 -21.78 -0.79 2.21
CA SER A 83 -22.77 -1.67 2.83
C SER A 83 -22.54 -1.87 4.33
N ALA A 84 -21.28 -1.80 4.77
CA ALA A 84 -20.90 -1.84 6.18
C ALA A 84 -21.04 -0.49 6.90
N GLY A 85 -21.53 0.55 6.23
CA GLY A 85 -21.77 1.88 6.79
C GLY A 85 -20.58 2.85 6.73
N HIS A 86 -19.52 2.50 5.99
CA HIS A 86 -18.38 3.40 5.78
C HIS A 86 -18.64 4.39 4.64
N ARG A 87 -18.14 5.60 4.81
CA ARG A 87 -18.03 6.55 3.70
C ARG A 87 -16.76 6.21 2.94
N VAL A 88 -16.87 6.02 1.63
CA VAL A 88 -15.74 5.60 0.78
C VAL A 88 -15.51 6.62 -0.33
N SER A 89 -14.25 6.96 -0.54
CA SER A 89 -13.77 7.72 -1.68
C SER A 89 -12.94 6.79 -2.56
N ASP A 90 -13.42 6.51 -3.75
CA ASP A 90 -12.69 5.74 -4.77
C ASP A 90 -11.90 6.70 -5.64
N VAL A 91 -10.58 6.58 -5.61
CA VAL A 91 -9.65 7.47 -6.32
C VAL A 91 -8.78 6.64 -7.26
N GLU A 92 -9.02 6.76 -8.55
CA GLU A 92 -8.17 6.20 -9.60
C GLU A 92 -7.22 7.28 -10.13
N VAL A 93 -5.93 7.00 -10.13
CA VAL A 93 -4.89 7.92 -10.58
C VAL A 93 -4.14 7.32 -11.75
N ASP A 94 -4.10 8.02 -12.87
CA ASP A 94 -3.26 7.67 -14.00
C ASP A 94 -1.79 7.99 -13.69
N MET A 95 -0.95 6.96 -13.77
CA MET A 95 0.49 7.08 -13.46
C MET A 95 1.23 7.95 -14.48
N ASP A 96 0.79 7.96 -15.72
CA ASP A 96 1.42 8.72 -16.80
C ASP A 96 1.10 10.21 -16.67
N GLU A 97 -0.10 10.55 -16.20
CA GLU A 97 -0.51 11.93 -15.93
C GLU A 97 -0.01 12.46 -14.58
N ASN A 98 0.19 11.57 -13.61
CA ASN A 98 0.57 11.90 -12.23
C ASN A 98 1.81 11.13 -11.77
N PRO A 99 2.96 11.23 -12.45
CA PRO A 99 4.14 10.44 -12.13
C PRO A 99 4.73 10.74 -10.76
N GLN A 100 4.57 11.96 -10.28
CA GLN A 100 5.06 12.35 -8.96
C GLN A 100 4.26 11.67 -7.84
N LEU A 101 2.94 11.62 -7.97
CA LEU A 101 2.07 10.94 -7.00
C LEU A 101 2.37 9.45 -6.96
N ALA A 102 2.55 8.81 -8.11
CA ALA A 102 2.95 7.41 -8.18
C ALA A 102 4.27 7.14 -7.43
N ARG A 103 5.27 7.98 -7.62
CA ARG A 103 6.56 7.89 -6.91
C ARG A 103 6.42 8.09 -5.41
N ASP A 104 5.60 9.03 -4.97
CA ASP A 104 5.37 9.32 -3.56
C ASP A 104 4.72 8.14 -2.82
N PHE A 105 3.98 7.30 -3.53
CA PHE A 105 3.38 6.06 -3.02
C PHE A 105 4.20 4.80 -3.33
N GLY A 106 5.35 4.93 -3.99
CA GLY A 106 6.24 3.80 -4.29
C GLY A 106 5.75 2.89 -5.41
N VAL A 107 5.00 3.44 -6.31
CA VAL A 107 4.47 2.73 -7.48
C VAL A 107 5.38 2.92 -8.71
#